data_cb379256818bf0d03c387b212794fb2d
#
_entry.id   cb379256818bf0d03c387b212794fb2d
#
_cell.length_a   1.000
_cell.length_b   1.000
_cell.length_c   1.000
_cell.angle_alpha   90.00
_cell.angle_beta   90.00
_cell.angle_gamma   90.00
#
_symmetry.space_group_name_H-M   'P 1'
#
loop_
_entity.id
_entity.type
_entity.pdbx_description
1 polymer ?
#
loop_
_entity_poly.entity_id
_entity_poly.type
_entity_poly.pdbx_seq_one_letter_code
_entity_poly.pdbx_strand_id
1 'polypeptide(L)'
;TVFFYAVRKVLPFKESFACIPEGFKAMVPAILILTFAWTLKSMTDSLGAKEYVAGLVNGASGSLLNFLPAIIFLVAIFLAFATGTSWGTFGILIPIVVNTFSGTDNTMMIISISACMAGAVCGDHCSPISDTTIMASAGAQCNHMNHVSTQLPYVVVVAAVSFITYIIAGFIHNPVVPLIIGIVLMTLTIILIKYIVNQKQSNS
;
A
#
# COMPACT_ATOMS: atom_id res chain seq x y z
N THR A 1 12.60 -13.72 18.46
CA THR A 1 11.35 -14.49 18.64
C THR A 1 11.66 -15.90 19.15
N VAL A 2 12.48 -16.74 18.45
CA VAL A 2 12.82 -18.13 18.85
C VAL A 2 13.39 -18.21 20.26
N PHE A 3 14.38 -17.37 20.58
CA PHE A 3 14.96 -17.31 21.92
C PHE A 3 13.94 -16.97 23.01
N PHE A 4 13.06 -16.01 22.74
CA PHE A 4 12.01 -15.58 23.69
C PHE A 4 11.00 -16.70 23.95
N TYR A 5 10.58 -17.44 22.92
CA TYR A 5 9.67 -18.56 23.04
C TYR A 5 10.31 -19.76 23.76
N ALA A 6 11.61 -20.00 23.50
CA ALA A 6 12.35 -21.04 24.20
C ALA A 6 12.47 -20.76 25.71
N VAL A 7 12.81 -19.52 26.11
CA VAL A 7 12.91 -19.09 27.52
C VAL A 7 11.55 -19.18 28.21
N ARG A 8 10.46 -18.78 27.52
CA ARG A 8 9.11 -18.86 28.04
C ARG A 8 8.48 -20.26 27.97
N LYS A 9 9.17 -21.25 27.40
CA LYS A 9 8.68 -22.64 27.23
C LYS A 9 7.35 -22.71 26.46
N VAL A 10 7.10 -21.73 25.57
CA VAL A 10 5.89 -21.68 24.74
C VAL A 10 5.99 -22.65 23.57
N LEU A 11 7.19 -22.79 22.99
CA LEU A 11 7.48 -23.69 21.88
C LEU A 11 8.83 -24.41 22.11
N PRO A 12 8.90 -25.74 21.94
CA PRO A 12 10.15 -26.46 22.01
C PRO A 12 11.10 -26.01 20.90
N PHE A 13 12.40 -26.03 21.19
CA PHE A 13 13.44 -25.53 20.28
C PHE A 13 13.40 -26.23 18.90
N LYS A 14 13.10 -27.54 18.90
CA LYS A 14 12.96 -28.33 17.69
C LYS A 14 11.85 -27.84 16.75
N GLU A 15 10.71 -27.49 17.29
CA GLU A 15 9.57 -26.95 16.50
C GLU A 15 9.85 -25.55 15.97
N SER A 16 10.52 -24.71 16.78
CA SER A 16 10.96 -23.39 16.32
C SER A 16 11.89 -23.46 15.12
N PHE A 17 12.80 -24.44 15.08
CA PHE A 17 13.67 -24.65 13.92
C PHE A 17 12.93 -25.26 12.73
N ALA A 18 11.91 -26.07 12.93
CA ALA A 18 11.08 -26.61 11.85
C ALA A 18 10.28 -25.51 11.12
N CYS A 19 10.00 -24.38 11.77
CA CYS A 19 9.33 -23.23 11.14
C CYS A 19 10.22 -22.50 10.12
N ILE A 20 11.56 -22.65 10.16
CA ILE A 20 12.47 -21.94 9.24
C ILE A 20 12.24 -22.36 7.79
N PRO A 21 12.26 -23.65 7.43
CA PRO A 21 11.97 -24.10 6.07
C PRO A 21 10.57 -23.69 5.59
N GLU A 22 9.58 -23.72 6.47
CA GLU A 22 8.21 -23.30 6.14
C GLU A 22 8.14 -21.80 5.85
N GLY A 23 8.87 -20.97 6.62
CA GLY A 23 9.01 -19.53 6.34
C GLY A 23 9.67 -19.28 4.99
N PHE A 24 10.71 -20.03 4.62
CA PHE A 24 11.31 -19.95 3.27
C PHE A 24 10.31 -20.32 2.18
N LYS A 25 9.56 -21.41 2.33
CA LYS A 25 8.51 -21.79 1.37
C LYS A 25 7.47 -20.71 1.19
N ALA A 26 7.04 -20.09 2.29
CA ALA A 26 6.07 -18.99 2.24
C ALA A 26 6.61 -17.74 1.51
N MET A 27 7.94 -17.53 1.50
CA MET A 27 8.56 -16.40 0.81
C MET A 27 8.83 -16.65 -0.69
N VAL A 28 8.79 -17.89 -1.16
CA VAL A 28 9.08 -18.23 -2.58
C VAL A 28 8.19 -17.44 -3.55
N PRO A 29 6.85 -17.32 -3.37
CA PRO A 29 6.03 -16.53 -4.27
C PRO A 29 6.45 -15.06 -4.33
N ALA A 30 6.76 -14.44 -3.19
CA ALA A 30 7.22 -13.06 -3.12
C ALA A 30 8.55 -12.86 -3.84
N ILE A 31 9.51 -13.77 -3.65
CA ILE A 31 10.81 -13.73 -4.33
C ILE A 31 10.64 -13.87 -5.84
N LEU A 32 9.77 -14.77 -6.31
CA LEU A 32 9.48 -14.94 -7.73
C LEU A 32 8.88 -13.69 -8.33
N ILE A 33 7.87 -13.08 -7.67
CA ILE A 33 7.24 -11.84 -8.14
C ILE A 33 8.28 -10.72 -8.24
N LEU A 34 9.11 -10.53 -7.22
CA LEU A 34 10.17 -9.52 -7.23
C LEU A 34 11.19 -9.77 -8.34
N THR A 35 11.57 -11.02 -8.57
CA THR A 35 12.51 -11.38 -9.64
C THR A 35 11.93 -11.04 -11.00
N PHE A 36 10.67 -11.40 -11.27
CA PHE A 36 9.99 -11.04 -12.51
C PHE A 36 9.78 -9.53 -12.65
N ALA A 37 9.45 -8.83 -11.57
CA ALA A 37 9.30 -7.37 -11.58
C ALA A 37 10.62 -6.67 -11.94
N TRP A 38 11.75 -7.13 -11.39
CA TRP A 38 13.08 -6.59 -11.73
C TRP A 38 13.48 -6.92 -13.16
N THR A 39 13.14 -8.12 -13.65
CA THR A 39 13.36 -8.50 -15.05
C THR A 39 12.55 -7.60 -15.97
N LEU A 40 11.26 -7.40 -15.68
CA LEU A 40 10.39 -6.51 -16.44
C LEU A 40 10.92 -5.07 -16.43
N LYS A 41 11.35 -4.58 -15.26
CA LYS A 41 11.99 -3.25 -15.14
C LYS A 41 13.23 -3.15 -16.05
N SER A 42 14.11 -4.14 -16.01
CA SER A 42 15.32 -4.15 -16.84
C SER A 42 15.00 -4.14 -18.34
N MET A 43 13.99 -4.92 -18.75
CA MET A 43 13.51 -4.92 -20.15
C MET A 43 12.89 -3.58 -20.52
N THR A 44 12.09 -2.98 -19.65
CA THR A 44 11.44 -1.68 -19.86
C THR A 44 12.48 -0.56 -19.98
N ASP A 45 13.52 -0.59 -19.12
CA ASP A 45 14.65 0.35 -19.19
C ASP A 45 15.41 0.22 -20.54
N SER A 46 15.60 -1.02 -21.05
CA SER A 46 16.27 -1.25 -22.33
C SER A 46 15.46 -0.78 -23.56
N LEU A 47 14.15 -0.65 -23.41
CA LEU A 47 13.25 -0.12 -24.44
C LEU A 47 13.16 1.41 -24.45
N GLY A 48 13.94 2.11 -23.62
CA GLY A 48 13.90 3.56 -23.56
C GLY A 48 12.67 4.14 -22.84
N ALA A 49 12.08 3.38 -21.93
CA ALA A 49 10.88 3.83 -21.21
C ALA A 49 11.13 5.07 -20.37
N LYS A 50 12.36 5.29 -19.89
CA LYS A 50 12.74 6.50 -19.14
C LYS A 50 12.60 7.76 -19.97
N GLU A 51 13.13 7.72 -21.19
CA GLU A 51 13.09 8.83 -22.14
C GLU A 51 11.66 9.12 -22.59
N TYR A 52 10.87 8.06 -22.81
CA TYR A 52 9.47 8.18 -23.17
C TYR A 52 8.64 8.82 -22.03
N VAL A 53 8.77 8.32 -20.80
CA VAL A 53 8.07 8.86 -19.62
C VAL A 53 8.52 10.28 -19.32
N ALA A 54 9.83 10.58 -19.40
CA ALA A 54 10.35 11.93 -19.25
C ALA A 54 9.76 12.89 -20.30
N GLY A 55 9.63 12.44 -21.53
CA GLY A 55 8.98 13.20 -22.60
C GLY A 55 7.51 13.49 -22.33
N LEU A 56 6.76 12.52 -21.79
CA LEU A 56 5.36 12.70 -21.39
C LEU A 56 5.22 13.68 -20.22
N VAL A 57 6.08 13.55 -19.20
CA VAL A 57 6.09 14.41 -18.02
C VAL A 57 6.45 15.84 -18.39
N ASN A 58 7.46 16.05 -19.26
CA ASN A 58 7.84 17.38 -19.75
C ASN A 58 6.76 18.01 -20.66
N GLY A 59 5.97 17.20 -21.34
CA GLY A 59 4.83 17.63 -22.15
C GLY A 59 3.54 17.85 -21.33
N ALA A 60 3.47 17.31 -20.11
CA ALA A 60 2.33 17.51 -19.23
C ALA A 60 2.38 18.92 -18.63
N SER A 61 1.24 19.62 -18.61
CA SER A 61 1.16 20.90 -17.89
C SER A 61 1.47 20.69 -16.42
N GLY A 62 2.19 21.63 -15.79
CA GLY A 62 2.64 21.50 -14.39
C GLY A 62 1.51 21.18 -13.39
N SER A 63 0.26 21.54 -13.70
CA SER A 63 -0.91 21.19 -12.88
C SER A 63 -1.21 19.68 -12.87
N LEU A 64 -0.93 18.94 -13.95
CA LEU A 64 -1.16 17.49 -14.00
C LEU A 64 -0.15 16.73 -13.13
N LEU A 65 1.06 17.23 -13.02
CA LEU A 65 2.10 16.65 -12.15
C LEU A 65 1.72 16.70 -10.66
N ASN A 66 0.99 17.73 -10.24
CA ASN A 66 0.52 17.86 -8.87
C ASN A 66 -0.53 16.79 -8.47
N PHE A 67 -1.25 16.24 -9.44
CA PHE A 67 -2.20 15.14 -9.19
C PHE A 67 -1.52 13.76 -9.22
N LEU A 68 -0.27 13.68 -9.68
CA LEU A 68 0.41 12.40 -9.89
C LEU A 68 0.49 11.53 -8.63
N PRO A 69 0.78 12.04 -7.41
CA PRO A 69 0.75 11.22 -6.20
C PRO A 69 -0.62 10.58 -5.94
N ALA A 70 -1.70 11.32 -6.14
CA ALA A 70 -3.06 10.79 -5.97
C ALA A 70 -3.41 9.73 -7.02
N ILE A 71 -2.98 9.92 -8.27
CA ILE A 71 -3.16 8.93 -9.35
C ILE A 71 -2.38 7.66 -9.02
N ILE A 72 -1.11 7.79 -8.61
CA ILE A 72 -0.25 6.65 -8.21
C ILE A 72 -0.88 5.89 -7.05
N PHE A 73 -1.43 6.59 -6.06
CA PHE A 73 -2.14 5.99 -4.93
C PHE A 73 -3.30 5.11 -5.39
N LEU A 74 -4.16 5.60 -6.29
CA LEU A 74 -5.28 4.81 -6.84
C LEU A 74 -4.79 3.61 -7.65
N VAL A 75 -3.83 3.82 -8.55
CA VAL A 75 -3.26 2.74 -9.36
C VAL A 75 -2.66 1.66 -8.45
N ALA A 76 -1.96 2.06 -7.39
CA ALA A 76 -1.38 1.14 -6.42
C ALA A 76 -2.46 0.34 -5.67
N ILE A 77 -3.57 0.97 -5.26
CA ILE A 77 -4.71 0.27 -4.64
C ILE A 77 -5.25 -0.82 -5.59
N PHE A 78 -5.60 -0.44 -6.82
CA PHE A 78 -6.18 -1.38 -7.78
C PHE A 78 -5.24 -2.52 -8.14
N LEU A 79 -3.96 -2.21 -8.33
CA LEU A 79 -2.96 -3.22 -8.69
C LEU A 79 -2.73 -4.19 -7.53
N ALA A 80 -2.56 -3.69 -6.31
CA ALA A 80 -2.37 -4.52 -5.13
C ALA A 80 -3.62 -5.34 -4.77
N PHE A 81 -4.81 -4.76 -4.92
CA PHE A 81 -6.07 -5.49 -4.75
C PHE A 81 -6.19 -6.65 -5.75
N ALA A 82 -5.88 -6.40 -7.03
CA ALA A 82 -5.98 -7.39 -8.09
C ALA A 82 -4.92 -8.49 -8.00
N THR A 83 -3.72 -8.16 -7.51
CA THR A 83 -2.60 -9.12 -7.38
C THR A 83 -2.54 -9.80 -6.01
N GLY A 84 -3.18 -9.22 -5.00
CA GLY A 84 -3.12 -9.72 -3.62
C GLY A 84 -1.75 -9.54 -2.97
N THR A 85 -0.93 -8.59 -3.46
CA THR A 85 0.41 -8.36 -2.89
C THR A 85 0.85 -6.90 -2.99
N SER A 86 1.24 -6.33 -1.85
CA SER A 86 1.88 -5.01 -1.80
C SER A 86 3.29 -5.04 -2.36
N TRP A 87 4.05 -6.10 -2.11
CA TRP A 87 5.44 -6.23 -2.57
C TRP A 87 5.57 -6.25 -4.10
N GLY A 88 4.69 -6.99 -4.79
CA GLY A 88 4.64 -7.01 -6.25
C GLY A 88 4.33 -5.62 -6.81
N THR A 89 3.40 -4.91 -6.19
CA THR A 89 3.03 -3.54 -6.57
C THR A 89 4.18 -2.57 -6.37
N PHE A 90 4.94 -2.66 -5.25
CA PHE A 90 6.14 -1.87 -5.03
C PHE A 90 7.19 -2.11 -6.11
N GLY A 91 7.43 -3.38 -6.44
CA GLY A 91 8.41 -3.77 -7.46
C GLY A 91 8.13 -3.17 -8.84
N ILE A 92 6.86 -2.96 -9.17
CA ILE A 92 6.44 -2.40 -10.45
C ILE A 92 6.40 -0.86 -10.42
N LEU A 93 5.73 -0.27 -9.42
CA LEU A 93 5.42 1.15 -9.44
C LEU A 93 6.55 2.04 -8.91
N ILE A 94 7.32 1.62 -7.91
CA ILE A 94 8.41 2.46 -7.35
C ILE A 94 9.46 2.80 -8.41
N PRO A 95 9.97 1.85 -9.24
CA PRO A 95 10.89 2.19 -10.33
C PRO A 95 10.31 3.20 -11.31
N ILE A 96 9.02 3.12 -11.63
CA ILE A 96 8.34 4.06 -12.53
C ILE A 96 8.33 5.46 -11.90
N VAL A 97 7.93 5.56 -10.62
CA VAL A 97 7.92 6.83 -9.88
C VAL A 97 9.33 7.46 -9.82
N VAL A 98 10.33 6.66 -9.47
CA VAL A 98 11.72 7.14 -9.40
C VAL A 98 12.20 7.64 -10.76
N ASN A 99 11.90 6.92 -11.84
CA ASN A 99 12.27 7.33 -13.19
C ASN A 99 11.57 8.62 -13.63
N THR A 100 10.30 8.81 -13.21
CA THR A 100 9.51 10.00 -13.56
C THR A 100 10.07 11.27 -12.92
N PHE A 101 10.54 11.19 -11.68
CA PHE A 101 11.02 12.37 -10.92
C PHE A 101 12.55 12.47 -10.82
N SER A 102 13.31 11.52 -11.37
CA SER A 102 14.77 11.53 -11.32
C SER A 102 15.34 12.80 -11.97
N GLY A 103 15.97 13.62 -11.14
CA GLY A 103 16.62 14.86 -11.58
C GLY A 103 15.70 16.10 -11.71
N THR A 104 14.42 15.99 -11.36
CA THR A 104 13.47 17.13 -11.42
C THR A 104 13.04 17.60 -10.02
N ASP A 105 12.30 16.79 -9.27
CA ASP A 105 11.75 17.18 -7.97
C ASP A 105 11.83 16.01 -6.96
N ASN A 106 12.81 16.08 -6.08
CA ASN A 106 12.99 15.06 -5.04
C ASN A 106 11.83 15.02 -4.02
N THR A 107 11.18 16.15 -3.76
CA THR A 107 10.06 16.20 -2.82
C THR A 107 8.84 15.48 -3.39
N MET A 108 8.51 15.76 -4.65
CA MET A 108 7.42 15.06 -5.35
C MET A 108 7.72 13.57 -5.53
N MET A 109 8.97 13.20 -5.75
CA MET A 109 9.38 11.80 -5.79
C MET A 109 9.08 11.09 -4.47
N ILE A 110 9.46 11.66 -3.33
CA ILE A 110 9.21 11.09 -1.99
C ILE A 110 7.71 10.98 -1.72
N ILE A 111 6.93 12.02 -2.02
CA ILE A 111 5.47 12.03 -1.86
C ILE A 111 4.83 10.93 -2.72
N SER A 112 5.28 10.79 -3.97
CA SER A 112 4.74 9.79 -4.90
C SER A 112 5.13 8.35 -4.53
N ILE A 113 6.34 8.12 -4.00
CA ILE A 113 6.74 6.83 -3.42
C ILE A 113 5.88 6.51 -2.19
N SER A 114 5.66 7.49 -1.31
CA SER A 114 4.76 7.33 -0.17
C SER A 114 3.33 6.96 -0.60
N ALA A 115 2.81 7.63 -1.62
CA ALA A 115 1.50 7.34 -2.20
C ALA A 115 1.42 5.92 -2.78
N CYS A 116 2.46 5.49 -3.49
CA CYS A 116 2.58 4.12 -4.00
C CYS A 116 2.55 3.09 -2.86
N MET A 117 3.35 3.31 -1.83
CA MET A 117 3.43 2.38 -0.69
C MET A 117 2.10 2.32 0.08
N ALA A 118 1.51 3.47 0.38
CA ALA A 118 0.24 3.53 1.08
C ALA A 118 -0.91 2.89 0.27
N GLY A 119 -0.99 3.18 -1.02
CA GLY A 119 -1.98 2.60 -1.92
C GLY A 119 -1.84 1.09 -2.05
N ALA A 120 -0.62 0.60 -2.22
CA ALA A 120 -0.35 -0.83 -2.33
C ALA A 120 -0.69 -1.59 -1.05
N VAL A 121 -0.34 -1.05 0.12
CA VAL A 121 -0.73 -1.65 1.42
C VAL A 121 -2.24 -1.63 1.60
N CYS A 122 -2.91 -0.53 1.23
CA CYS A 122 -4.37 -0.42 1.31
C CYS A 122 -5.06 -1.47 0.42
N GLY A 123 -4.63 -1.61 -0.84
CA GLY A 123 -5.17 -2.59 -1.78
C GLY A 123 -4.94 -4.04 -1.35
N ASP A 124 -3.74 -4.33 -0.87
CA ASP A 124 -3.36 -5.64 -0.35
C ASP A 124 -4.27 -6.05 0.83
N HIS A 125 -4.42 -5.17 1.83
CA HIS A 125 -5.23 -5.46 3.03
C HIS A 125 -6.72 -5.69 2.74
N CYS A 126 -7.28 -5.13 1.68
CA CYS A 126 -8.69 -5.36 1.31
C CYS A 126 -8.87 -6.46 0.27
N SER A 127 -7.80 -7.03 -0.26
CA SER A 127 -7.87 -8.10 -1.25
C SER A 127 -8.23 -9.45 -0.61
N PRO A 128 -9.24 -10.15 -1.13
CA PRO A 128 -9.59 -11.48 -0.65
C PRO A 128 -8.55 -12.55 -1.03
N ILE A 129 -7.66 -12.26 -1.97
CA ILE A 129 -6.60 -13.17 -2.41
C ILE A 129 -5.23 -12.83 -1.80
N SER A 130 -5.19 -11.83 -0.90
CA SER A 130 -3.97 -11.43 -0.22
C SER A 130 -3.52 -12.49 0.78
N ASP A 131 -2.23 -12.82 0.74
CA ASP A 131 -1.61 -13.71 1.70
C ASP A 131 -1.65 -13.14 3.12
N THR A 132 -1.50 -11.82 3.28
CA THR A 132 -1.62 -11.15 4.57
C THR A 132 -3.01 -11.28 5.17
N THR A 133 -4.06 -11.07 4.37
CA THR A 133 -5.47 -11.20 4.79
C THR A 133 -5.83 -12.66 5.09
N ILE A 134 -5.35 -13.60 4.28
CA ILE A 134 -5.54 -15.05 4.49
C ILE A 134 -4.86 -15.47 5.81
N MET A 135 -3.60 -15.09 6.03
CA MET A 135 -2.88 -15.43 7.27
C MET A 135 -3.49 -14.78 8.51
N ALA A 136 -3.96 -13.53 8.40
CA ALA A 136 -4.62 -12.84 9.51
C ALA A 136 -5.92 -13.54 9.92
N SER A 137 -6.77 -13.90 8.95
CA SER A 137 -8.02 -14.61 9.22
C SER A 137 -7.79 -16.02 9.75
N ALA A 138 -6.79 -16.74 9.23
CA ALA A 138 -6.41 -18.06 9.72
C ALA A 138 -5.84 -17.99 11.15
N GLY A 139 -4.97 -17.01 11.43
CA GLY A 139 -4.41 -16.79 12.76
C GLY A 139 -5.46 -16.40 13.81
N ALA A 140 -6.48 -15.64 13.40
CA ALA A 140 -7.61 -15.28 14.25
C ALA A 140 -8.69 -16.37 14.33
N GLN A 141 -8.55 -17.46 13.57
CA GLN A 141 -9.53 -18.54 13.47
C GLN A 141 -10.95 -18.05 13.07
N CYS A 142 -11.02 -17.03 12.25
CA CYS A 142 -12.28 -16.48 11.75
C CYS A 142 -12.50 -16.84 10.28
N ASN A 143 -13.76 -16.74 9.83
CA ASN A 143 -14.10 -16.97 8.43
C ASN A 143 -13.45 -15.88 7.56
N HIS A 144 -12.64 -16.29 6.57
CA HIS A 144 -11.87 -15.40 5.72
C HIS A 144 -12.74 -14.35 4.99
N MET A 145 -13.85 -14.78 4.39
CA MET A 145 -14.74 -13.87 3.66
C MET A 145 -15.47 -12.89 4.59
N ASN A 146 -15.80 -13.31 5.80
CA ASN A 146 -16.35 -12.41 6.82
C ASN A 146 -15.32 -11.37 7.24
N HIS A 147 -14.06 -11.77 7.42
CA HIS A 147 -12.97 -10.85 7.73
C HIS A 147 -12.81 -9.79 6.63
N VAL A 148 -12.74 -10.20 5.36
CA VAL A 148 -12.64 -9.28 4.21
C VAL A 148 -13.84 -8.33 4.15
N SER A 149 -15.06 -8.86 4.21
CA SER A 149 -16.28 -8.05 4.07
C SER A 149 -16.50 -7.05 5.20
N THR A 150 -16.09 -7.39 6.42
CA THR A 150 -16.17 -6.47 7.57
C THR A 150 -15.07 -5.42 7.58
N GLN A 151 -13.92 -5.71 6.99
CA GLN A 151 -12.79 -4.78 6.87
C GLN A 151 -13.00 -3.75 5.75
N LEU A 152 -13.63 -4.14 4.64
CA LEU A 152 -13.77 -3.33 3.44
C LEU A 152 -14.36 -1.92 3.67
N PRO A 153 -15.44 -1.72 4.45
CA PRO A 153 -15.98 -0.38 4.71
C PRO A 153 -14.98 0.57 5.38
N TYR A 154 -14.15 0.05 6.30
CA TYR A 154 -13.11 0.85 6.96
C TYR A 154 -12.02 1.25 5.98
N VAL A 155 -11.59 0.30 5.13
CA VAL A 155 -10.56 0.55 4.13
C VAL A 155 -11.02 1.62 3.13
N VAL A 156 -12.29 1.57 2.66
CA VAL A 156 -12.84 2.57 1.74
C VAL A 156 -12.82 3.97 2.35
N VAL A 157 -13.19 4.11 3.62
CA VAL A 157 -13.14 5.41 4.33
C VAL A 157 -11.71 5.92 4.42
N VAL A 158 -10.76 5.07 4.83
CA VAL A 158 -9.33 5.43 4.94
C VAL A 158 -8.77 5.79 3.56
N ALA A 159 -9.10 5.01 2.54
CA ALA A 159 -8.65 5.27 1.17
C ALA A 159 -9.15 6.61 0.64
N ALA A 160 -10.43 6.96 0.89
CA ALA A 160 -10.99 8.24 0.46
C ALA A 160 -10.29 9.43 1.14
N VAL A 161 -10.06 9.37 2.45
CA VAL A 161 -9.34 10.42 3.18
C VAL A 161 -7.89 10.52 2.72
N SER A 162 -7.21 9.38 2.52
CA SER A 162 -5.84 9.35 2.03
C SER A 162 -5.73 9.91 0.62
N PHE A 163 -6.67 9.59 -0.27
CA PHE A 163 -6.71 10.12 -1.63
C PHE A 163 -6.79 11.66 -1.64
N ILE A 164 -7.70 12.24 -0.84
CA ILE A 164 -7.80 13.70 -0.68
C ILE A 164 -6.48 14.27 -0.13
N THR A 165 -5.89 13.60 0.85
CA THR A 165 -4.60 14.01 1.43
C THR A 165 -3.47 14.00 0.41
N TYR A 166 -3.42 13.01 -0.50
CA TYR A 166 -2.40 12.97 -1.56
C TYR A 166 -2.64 14.01 -2.66
N ILE A 167 -3.89 14.39 -2.93
CA ILE A 167 -4.18 15.57 -3.77
C ILE A 167 -3.56 16.81 -3.13
N ILE A 168 -3.85 17.07 -1.86
CA ILE A 168 -3.31 18.22 -1.12
C ILE A 168 -1.78 18.19 -1.09
N ALA A 169 -1.18 17.02 -0.87
CA ALA A 169 0.27 16.83 -0.84
C ALA A 169 0.95 17.20 -2.17
N GLY A 170 0.30 16.89 -3.29
CA GLY A 170 0.79 17.25 -4.61
C GLY A 170 0.86 18.76 -4.86
N PHE A 171 0.02 19.55 -4.21
CA PHE A 171 0.03 21.02 -4.34
C PHE A 171 0.95 21.73 -3.33
N ILE A 172 1.11 21.18 -2.13
CA ILE A 172 1.84 21.86 -1.04
C ILE A 172 3.36 21.61 -1.11
N HIS A 173 3.83 20.56 -1.77
CA HIS A 173 5.24 20.20 -1.90
C HIS A 173 6.00 20.13 -0.55
N ASN A 174 5.29 19.80 0.53
CA ASN A 174 5.85 19.63 1.87
C ASN A 174 5.23 18.38 2.51
N PRO A 175 6.02 17.40 2.96
CA PRO A 175 5.48 16.14 3.47
C PRO A 175 4.79 16.29 4.85
N VAL A 176 5.15 17.26 5.65
CA VAL A 176 4.65 17.43 7.03
C VAL A 176 3.24 18.01 7.06
N VAL A 177 2.97 19.03 6.26
CA VAL A 177 1.66 19.72 6.25
C VAL A 177 0.52 18.79 5.84
N PRO A 178 0.62 18.03 4.72
CA PRO A 178 -0.41 17.06 4.36
C PRO A 178 -0.59 15.95 5.40
N LEU A 179 0.48 15.53 6.07
CA LEU A 179 0.39 14.53 7.14
C LEU A 179 -0.50 15.03 8.30
N ILE A 180 -0.29 16.27 8.75
CA ILE A 180 -1.11 16.89 9.82
C ILE A 180 -2.57 17.01 9.34
N ILE A 181 -2.78 17.51 8.11
CA ILE A 181 -4.11 17.64 7.51
C ILE A 181 -4.79 16.27 7.42
N GLY A 182 -4.08 15.23 6.99
CA GLY A 182 -4.60 13.87 6.90
C GLY A 182 -5.03 13.30 8.25
N ILE A 183 -4.23 13.51 9.30
CA ILE A 183 -4.58 13.10 10.67
C ILE A 183 -5.85 13.82 11.15
N VAL A 184 -5.95 15.12 10.92
CA VAL A 184 -7.12 15.92 11.30
C VAL A 184 -8.36 15.46 10.52
N LEU A 185 -8.26 15.29 9.20
CA LEU A 185 -9.36 14.80 8.37
C LEU A 185 -9.82 13.40 8.80
N MET A 186 -8.90 12.49 9.08
CA MET A 186 -9.23 11.14 9.54
C MET A 186 -9.96 11.20 10.89
N THR A 187 -9.46 11.98 11.84
CA THR A 187 -10.08 12.13 13.16
C THR A 187 -11.49 12.70 13.04
N LEU A 188 -11.68 13.75 12.24
CA LEU A 188 -12.99 14.35 11.99
C LEU A 188 -13.95 13.35 11.32
N THR A 189 -13.47 12.59 10.36
CA THR A 189 -14.27 11.55 9.66
C THR A 189 -14.74 10.47 10.63
N ILE A 190 -13.88 9.99 11.53
CA ILE A 190 -14.25 8.99 12.54
C ILE A 190 -15.29 9.56 13.52
N ILE A 191 -15.11 10.80 13.99
CA ILE A 191 -16.07 11.45 14.87
C ILE A 191 -17.43 11.61 14.18
N LEU A 192 -17.44 12.03 12.91
CA LEU A 192 -18.64 12.18 12.12
C LEU A 192 -19.38 10.84 11.94
N ILE A 193 -18.67 9.79 11.58
CA ILE A 193 -19.25 8.44 11.44
C ILE A 193 -19.87 8.00 12.78
N LYS A 194 -19.14 8.15 13.88
CA LYS A 194 -19.64 7.81 15.22
C LYS A 194 -20.92 8.58 15.56
N TYR A 195 -20.97 9.87 15.26
CA TYR A 195 -22.14 10.72 15.50
C TYR A 195 -23.36 10.23 14.69
N ILE A 196 -23.19 9.94 13.40
CA ILE A 196 -24.25 9.46 12.51
C ILE A 196 -24.78 8.09 12.99
N VAL A 197 -23.90 7.16 13.37
CA VAL A 197 -24.29 5.84 13.85
C VAL A 197 -25.08 5.93 15.15
N ASN A 198 -24.64 6.78 16.10
CA ASN A 198 -25.34 6.97 17.36
C ASN A 198 -26.73 7.58 17.18
N GLN A 199 -26.89 8.56 16.26
CA GLN A 199 -28.21 9.11 15.94
C GLN A 199 -29.16 8.07 15.35
N LYS A 200 -28.65 7.20 14.49
CA LYS A 200 -29.46 6.14 13.87
C LYS A 200 -29.95 5.10 14.89
N GLN A 201 -29.12 4.78 15.88
CA GLN A 201 -29.49 3.88 16.99
C GLN A 201 -30.49 4.49 17.97
N SER A 202 -30.47 5.82 18.12
CA SER A 202 -31.42 6.54 19.00
C SER A 202 -32.81 6.70 18.37
N ASN A 203 -32.92 6.59 17.03
CA ASN A 203 -34.15 6.76 16.28
C ASN A 203 -34.82 5.41 15.85
N SER A 204 -34.20 4.28 16.15
CA SER A 204 -34.75 2.94 15.95
C SER A 204 -35.15 2.29 17.27
#